data_33cdab48003323532b03f39cb83b69e3
#
_entry.id   33cdab48003323532b03f39cb83b69e3
#
_cell.length_a   1.000
_cell.length_b   1.000
_cell.length_c   1.000
_cell.angle_alpha   90.00
_cell.angle_beta   90.00
_cell.angle_gamma   90.00
#
_symmetry.space_group_name_H-M   'P 1'
#
loop_
_entity.id
_entity.type
_entity.pdbx_description
1 polymer ?
#
loop_
_entity_poly.entity_id
_entity_poly.type
_entity_poly.pdbx_seq_one_letter_code
_entity_poly.pdbx_strand_id
1 'polypeptide(L)'
;MIKIRNLNQFYGGSHTLWDLDVDVPKGSRMCLMGRNGMGKTTMLKCLMGLIPTASGSISYDGGKELRGVAADKRAGMGIGYVPQGREIFSQLTVEENLRVGLEARGLKTAKKKELTDYVHSLFPVLKQMSQRRGGDLSGGQQQQLAIGRALTLEPKLLILDEPCEGIQPNIVADIGDLILRLNKDLGLTVLLVEQKLPFARRVASDFVILDKGRAVAKGAIGELTDEMVKQHLTV
;
A
#
# COMPACT_ATOMS: atom_id res chain seq x y z
N MET A 1 -9.10 10.47 4.83
CA MET A 1 -9.23 9.04 4.44
C MET A 1 -8.91 8.14 5.62
N ILE A 2 -7.69 8.17 6.18
CA ILE A 2 -7.31 7.45 7.41
C ILE A 2 -6.96 8.46 8.49
N LYS A 3 -7.40 8.18 9.72
CA LYS A 3 -6.93 8.87 10.94
C LYS A 3 -6.58 7.82 11.99
N ILE A 4 -5.33 7.79 12.39
CA ILE A 4 -4.81 6.94 13.47
C ILE A 4 -4.55 7.84 14.67
N ARG A 5 -5.00 7.44 15.88
CA ARG A 5 -4.85 8.21 17.13
C ARG A 5 -4.43 7.31 18.27
N ASN A 6 -3.36 7.71 18.95
CA ASN A 6 -2.80 7.04 20.13
C ASN A 6 -2.66 5.53 19.93
N LEU A 7 -2.26 5.09 18.73
CA LEU A 7 -2.19 3.67 18.39
C LEU A 7 -1.02 3.01 19.10
N ASN A 8 -1.32 1.98 19.88
CA ASN A 8 -0.34 1.16 20.58
C ASN A 8 -0.45 -0.29 20.11
N GLN A 9 0.71 -0.92 19.88
CA GLN A 9 0.80 -2.31 19.49
C GLN A 9 1.99 -3.00 20.14
N PHE A 10 1.83 -4.26 20.51
CA PHE A 10 2.84 -5.09 21.14
C PHE A 10 2.99 -6.43 20.42
N TYR A 11 4.22 -6.91 20.31
CA TYR A 11 4.53 -8.31 20.02
C TYR A 11 5.01 -8.99 21.30
N GLY A 12 4.12 -9.78 21.93
CA GLY A 12 4.39 -10.29 23.29
C GLY A 12 4.66 -9.14 24.26
N GLY A 13 5.84 -9.12 24.86
CA GLY A 13 6.26 -8.05 25.77
C GLY A 13 6.92 -6.84 25.09
N SER A 14 7.14 -6.89 23.76
CA SER A 14 7.82 -5.81 23.04
C SER A 14 6.81 -4.76 22.54
N HIS A 15 6.89 -3.53 23.05
CA HIS A 15 6.08 -2.41 22.60
C HIS A 15 6.63 -1.86 21.29
N THR A 16 5.90 -1.99 20.21
CA THR A 16 6.36 -1.67 18.86
C THR A 16 5.81 -0.33 18.33
N LEU A 17 4.53 -0.02 18.58
CA LEU A 17 3.96 1.29 18.24
C LEU A 17 3.58 2.01 19.53
N TRP A 18 4.00 3.27 19.64
CA TRP A 18 3.90 4.09 20.85
C TRP A 18 3.07 5.33 20.58
N ASP A 19 1.82 5.36 21.06
CA ASP A 19 0.90 6.49 20.91
C ASP A 19 0.95 7.12 19.51
N LEU A 20 0.95 6.25 18.49
CA LEU A 20 1.19 6.66 17.12
C LEU A 20 -0.02 7.42 16.55
N ASP A 21 0.24 8.65 16.08
CA ASP A 21 -0.72 9.50 15.37
C ASP A 21 -0.32 9.67 13.90
N VAL A 22 -1.20 9.28 12.98
CA VAL A 22 -1.00 9.44 11.53
C VAL A 22 -2.31 9.86 10.87
N ASP A 23 -2.23 10.87 10.01
CA ASP A 23 -3.32 11.29 9.13
C ASP A 23 -2.95 11.01 7.67
N VAL A 24 -3.83 10.33 6.94
CA VAL A 24 -3.74 10.19 5.47
C VAL A 24 -4.94 10.91 4.88
N PRO A 25 -4.78 12.13 4.33
CA PRO A 25 -5.86 12.88 3.70
C PRO A 25 -6.47 12.11 2.51
N LYS A 26 -7.74 12.34 2.22
CA LYS A 26 -8.37 11.77 1.01
C LYS A 26 -7.74 12.39 -0.24
N GLY A 27 -7.41 11.55 -1.22
CA GLY A 27 -6.77 11.98 -2.45
C GLY A 27 -5.28 12.33 -2.32
N SER A 28 -4.67 12.15 -1.13
CA SER A 28 -3.23 12.34 -0.96
C SER A 28 -2.43 11.10 -1.39
N ARG A 29 -1.16 11.31 -1.65
CA ARG A 29 -0.14 10.28 -1.81
C ARG A 29 0.82 10.40 -0.62
N MET A 30 0.43 9.79 0.50
CA MET A 30 1.22 9.82 1.73
C MET A 30 2.35 8.82 1.68
N CYS A 31 3.59 9.24 1.94
CA CYS A 31 4.73 8.36 2.11
C CYS A 31 5.06 8.18 3.59
N LEU A 32 4.98 6.93 4.05
CA LEU A 32 5.44 6.51 5.37
C LEU A 32 6.91 6.11 5.28
N MET A 33 7.78 6.85 5.94
CA MET A 33 9.22 6.69 5.91
C MET A 33 9.76 6.26 7.27
N GLY A 34 11.01 5.83 7.33
CA GLY A 34 11.70 5.40 8.55
C GLY A 34 12.63 4.24 8.29
N ARG A 35 13.62 4.05 9.14
CA ARG A 35 14.57 2.93 9.07
C ARG A 35 13.86 1.59 9.24
N ASN A 36 14.57 0.50 8.96
CA ASN A 36 14.07 -0.85 9.25
C ASN A 36 13.84 -1.03 10.74
N GLY A 37 12.78 -1.76 11.12
CA GLY A 37 12.41 -1.99 12.52
C GLY A 37 11.68 -0.82 13.21
N MET A 38 11.45 0.33 12.55
CA MET A 38 10.79 1.50 13.16
C MET A 38 9.25 1.39 13.27
N GLY A 39 8.65 0.27 12.88
CA GLY A 39 7.22 0.02 13.06
C GLY A 39 6.35 0.25 11.82
N LYS A 40 6.92 0.59 10.65
CA LYS A 40 6.16 0.86 9.40
C LYS A 40 5.22 -0.29 9.01
N THR A 41 5.77 -1.48 8.81
CA THR A 41 4.99 -2.68 8.45
C THR A 41 4.02 -3.08 9.58
N THR A 42 4.39 -2.86 10.84
CA THR A 42 3.50 -3.08 11.99
C THR A 42 2.28 -2.17 11.91
N MET A 43 2.48 -0.87 11.64
CA MET A 43 1.37 0.06 11.43
C MET A 43 0.46 -0.39 10.29
N LEU A 44 1.02 -0.81 9.14
CA LEU A 44 0.23 -1.32 8.02
C LEU A 44 -0.55 -2.59 8.39
N LYS A 45 0.08 -3.53 9.12
CA LYS A 45 -0.61 -4.74 9.59
C LYS A 45 -1.76 -4.42 10.55
N CYS A 46 -1.60 -3.44 11.45
CA CYS A 46 -2.69 -2.93 12.28
C CYS A 46 -3.80 -2.31 11.42
N LEU A 47 -3.43 -1.46 10.45
CA LEU A 47 -4.37 -0.81 9.53
C LEU A 47 -5.13 -1.84 8.68
N MET A 48 -4.51 -2.95 8.30
CA MET A 48 -5.14 -4.04 7.57
C MET A 48 -5.89 -5.04 8.45
N GLY A 49 -5.77 -4.96 9.78
CA GLY A 49 -6.40 -5.91 10.71
C GLY A 49 -5.75 -7.29 10.71
N LEU A 50 -4.51 -7.38 10.26
CA LEU A 50 -3.72 -8.61 10.26
C LEU A 50 -3.12 -8.91 11.63
N ILE A 51 -2.96 -7.88 12.46
CA ILE A 51 -2.54 -8.00 13.86
C ILE A 51 -3.44 -7.11 14.74
N PRO A 52 -3.68 -7.50 16.01
CA PRO A 52 -4.47 -6.69 16.93
C PRO A 52 -3.74 -5.44 17.38
N THR A 53 -4.49 -4.40 17.69
CA THR A 53 -4.02 -3.19 18.37
C THR A 53 -4.33 -3.27 19.85
N ALA A 54 -3.42 -2.85 20.73
CA ALA A 54 -3.63 -2.84 22.17
C ALA A 54 -4.57 -1.71 22.58
N SER A 55 -4.33 -0.50 22.07
CA SER A 55 -5.16 0.69 22.32
C SER A 55 -5.11 1.65 21.13
N GLY A 56 -5.85 2.74 21.24
CA GLY A 56 -5.98 3.75 20.20
C GLY A 56 -7.13 3.47 19.24
N SER A 57 -7.22 4.25 18.17
CA SER A 57 -8.27 4.15 17.16
C SER A 57 -7.73 4.28 15.76
N ILE A 58 -8.39 3.63 14.80
CA ILE A 58 -8.11 3.73 13.37
C ILE A 58 -9.42 4.04 12.65
N SER A 59 -9.63 5.29 12.27
CA SER A 59 -10.82 5.72 11.54
C SER A 59 -10.58 5.77 10.03
N TYR A 60 -11.55 5.29 9.27
CA TYR A 60 -11.52 5.21 7.80
C TYR A 60 -12.73 5.92 7.19
N ASP A 61 -12.53 6.62 6.07
CA ASP A 61 -13.53 7.17 5.14
C ASP A 61 -14.78 7.75 5.82
N GLY A 62 -14.61 8.84 6.54
CA GLY A 62 -15.71 9.53 7.23
C GLY A 62 -15.96 9.07 8.66
N GLY A 63 -14.99 8.42 9.30
CA GLY A 63 -15.04 8.13 10.74
C GLY A 63 -15.42 6.68 11.08
N LYS A 64 -15.52 5.77 10.10
CA LYS A 64 -15.73 4.34 10.37
C LYS A 64 -14.55 3.78 11.16
N GLU A 65 -14.77 3.30 12.37
CA GLU A 65 -13.76 2.67 13.20
C GLU A 65 -13.38 1.30 12.62
N LEU A 66 -12.08 1.05 12.44
CA LEU A 66 -11.56 -0.22 11.92
C LEU A 66 -11.11 -1.18 13.03
N ARG A 67 -10.95 -0.73 14.26
CA ARG A 67 -10.56 -1.62 15.35
C ARG A 67 -11.60 -2.72 15.53
N GLY A 68 -11.14 -3.97 15.55
CA GLY A 68 -12.03 -5.15 15.61
C GLY A 68 -12.68 -5.56 14.28
N VAL A 69 -12.50 -4.78 13.20
CA VAL A 69 -12.96 -5.18 11.85
C VAL A 69 -11.95 -6.13 11.23
N ALA A 70 -12.40 -7.31 10.79
CA ALA A 70 -11.55 -8.32 10.16
C ALA A 70 -10.96 -7.84 8.82
N ALA A 71 -9.81 -8.39 8.44
CA ALA A 71 -9.05 -7.95 7.25
C ALA A 71 -9.84 -8.08 5.94
N ASP A 72 -10.60 -9.18 5.76
CA ASP A 72 -11.47 -9.41 4.60
C ASP A 72 -12.55 -8.33 4.46
N LYS A 73 -13.14 -7.91 5.59
CA LYS A 73 -14.11 -6.81 5.62
C LYS A 73 -13.51 -5.47 5.24
N ARG A 74 -12.26 -5.21 5.66
CA ARG A 74 -11.52 -3.98 5.29
C ARG A 74 -11.26 -3.94 3.78
N ALA A 75 -10.88 -5.06 3.17
CA ALA A 75 -10.76 -5.17 1.71
C ALA A 75 -12.10 -4.85 1.02
N GLY A 76 -13.22 -5.40 1.52
CA GLY A 76 -14.57 -5.08 1.04
C GLY A 76 -14.99 -3.61 1.20
N MET A 77 -14.37 -2.87 2.12
CA MET A 77 -14.60 -1.43 2.31
C MET A 77 -13.83 -0.55 1.32
N GLY A 78 -13.02 -1.15 0.43
CA GLY A 78 -12.24 -0.43 -0.58
C GLY A 78 -10.82 -0.10 -0.12
N ILE A 79 -10.20 -0.95 0.71
CA ILE A 79 -8.78 -0.86 1.06
C ILE A 79 -8.03 -1.95 0.28
N GLY A 80 -7.24 -1.55 -0.72
CA GLY A 80 -6.33 -2.42 -1.45
C GLY A 80 -4.96 -2.43 -0.77
N TYR A 81 -4.33 -3.59 -0.67
CA TYR A 81 -3.03 -3.75 -0.03
C TYR A 81 -2.10 -4.61 -0.87
N VAL A 82 -0.91 -4.10 -1.11
CA VAL A 82 0.21 -4.82 -1.71
C VAL A 82 1.32 -4.89 -0.67
N PRO A 83 1.53 -6.06 -0.03
CA PRO A 83 2.55 -6.23 1.01
C PRO A 83 3.96 -6.25 0.41
N GLN A 84 4.97 -6.05 1.27
CA GLN A 84 6.36 -6.34 0.96
C GLN A 84 6.49 -7.80 0.49
N GLY A 85 7.29 -8.05 -0.55
CA GLY A 85 7.40 -9.39 -1.16
C GLY A 85 6.25 -9.75 -2.09
N ARG A 86 5.27 -8.82 -2.35
CA ARG A 86 4.20 -8.94 -3.37
C ARG A 86 3.09 -9.93 -3.02
N GLU A 87 3.41 -11.04 -2.38
CA GLU A 87 2.50 -12.14 -1.98
C GLU A 87 1.51 -12.54 -3.09
N ILE A 88 2.04 -12.73 -4.31
CA ILE A 88 1.27 -13.31 -5.41
C ILE A 88 1.11 -14.82 -5.20
N PHE A 89 0.07 -15.40 -5.78
CA PHE A 89 -0.11 -16.85 -5.81
C PHE A 89 0.77 -17.43 -6.93
N SER A 90 1.96 -17.92 -6.57
CA SER A 90 3.00 -18.35 -7.52
C SER A 90 2.57 -19.50 -8.43
N GLN A 91 1.70 -20.39 -7.93
CA GLN A 91 1.19 -21.57 -8.67
C GLN A 91 -0.01 -21.23 -9.58
N LEU A 92 -0.68 -20.13 -9.33
CA LEU A 92 -1.79 -19.67 -10.16
C LEU A 92 -1.27 -18.86 -11.36
N THR A 93 -2.01 -18.90 -12.46
CA THR A 93 -1.75 -18.04 -13.63
C THR A 93 -1.98 -16.57 -13.30
N VAL A 94 -1.52 -15.66 -14.17
CA VAL A 94 -1.80 -14.22 -14.05
C VAL A 94 -3.31 -13.97 -13.99
N GLU A 95 -4.08 -14.61 -14.90
CA GLU A 95 -5.53 -14.46 -14.94
C GLU A 95 -6.20 -14.95 -13.65
N GLU A 96 -5.78 -16.11 -13.13
CA GLU A 96 -6.30 -16.65 -11.87
C GLU A 96 -5.95 -15.76 -10.68
N ASN A 97 -4.72 -15.20 -10.62
CA ASN A 97 -4.35 -14.23 -9.59
C ASN A 97 -5.26 -13.00 -9.59
N LEU A 98 -5.60 -12.45 -10.76
CA LEU A 98 -6.53 -11.32 -10.88
C LEU A 98 -7.95 -11.74 -10.48
N ARG A 99 -8.37 -12.95 -10.85
CA ARG A 99 -9.69 -13.50 -10.51
C ARG A 99 -9.91 -13.60 -9.00
N VAL A 100 -8.88 -13.94 -8.21
CA VAL A 100 -9.01 -13.98 -6.74
C VAL A 100 -9.55 -12.65 -6.18
N GLY A 101 -9.02 -11.51 -6.61
CA GLY A 101 -9.51 -10.20 -6.18
C GLY A 101 -10.94 -9.92 -6.64
N LEU A 102 -11.28 -10.31 -7.87
CA LEU A 102 -12.63 -10.13 -8.44
C LEU A 102 -13.70 -10.99 -7.72
N GLU A 103 -13.36 -12.24 -7.37
CA GLU A 103 -14.27 -13.13 -6.64
C GLU A 103 -14.53 -12.65 -5.22
N ALA A 104 -13.53 -12.09 -4.53
CA ALA A 104 -13.66 -11.57 -3.17
C ALA A 104 -14.78 -10.49 -3.05
N ARG A 105 -15.15 -9.84 -4.15
CA ARG A 105 -16.20 -8.82 -4.18
C ARG A 105 -17.58 -9.33 -4.57
N GLY A 106 -17.73 -10.57 -5.01
CA GLY A 106 -19.00 -11.11 -5.49
C GLY A 106 -19.60 -10.35 -6.68
N LEU A 107 -18.75 -9.81 -7.57
CA LEU A 107 -19.18 -8.97 -8.71
C LEU A 107 -19.84 -9.80 -9.81
N LYS A 108 -20.75 -9.17 -10.58
CA LYS A 108 -21.34 -9.75 -11.79
C LYS A 108 -20.26 -9.92 -12.87
N THR A 109 -20.44 -10.92 -13.75
CA THR A 109 -19.48 -11.28 -14.81
C THR A 109 -19.08 -10.09 -15.70
N ALA A 110 -20.02 -9.25 -16.10
CA ALA A 110 -19.72 -8.06 -16.91
C ALA A 110 -18.76 -7.10 -16.22
N LYS A 111 -18.94 -6.86 -14.90
CA LYS A 111 -18.05 -5.97 -14.13
C LYS A 111 -16.69 -6.60 -13.90
N LYS A 112 -16.62 -7.93 -13.68
CA LYS A 112 -15.33 -8.64 -13.60
C LYS A 112 -14.52 -8.48 -14.86
N LYS A 113 -15.16 -8.62 -16.05
CA LYS A 113 -14.51 -8.41 -17.34
C LYS A 113 -14.00 -6.98 -17.50
N GLU A 114 -14.84 -5.98 -17.21
CA GLU A 114 -14.45 -4.55 -17.24
C GLU A 114 -13.19 -4.28 -16.42
N LEU A 115 -13.14 -4.78 -15.18
CA LEU A 115 -12.00 -4.59 -14.30
C LEU A 115 -10.74 -5.32 -14.78
N THR A 116 -10.90 -6.53 -15.33
CA THR A 116 -9.78 -7.25 -15.94
C THR A 116 -9.23 -6.49 -17.14
N ASP A 117 -10.10 -6.03 -18.04
CA ASP A 117 -9.71 -5.23 -19.21
C ASP A 117 -9.02 -3.92 -18.78
N TYR A 118 -9.50 -3.28 -17.70
CA TYR A 118 -8.88 -2.09 -17.12
C TYR A 118 -7.47 -2.39 -16.61
N VAL A 119 -7.28 -3.45 -15.81
CA VAL A 119 -5.95 -3.85 -15.32
C VAL A 119 -5.02 -4.18 -16.49
N HIS A 120 -5.50 -4.86 -17.52
CA HIS A 120 -4.74 -5.16 -18.73
C HIS A 120 -4.37 -3.89 -19.53
N SER A 121 -5.18 -2.84 -19.48
CA SER A 121 -4.85 -1.54 -20.09
C SER A 121 -3.75 -0.79 -19.32
N LEU A 122 -3.69 -0.99 -17.99
CA LEU A 122 -2.63 -0.43 -17.14
C LEU A 122 -1.31 -1.19 -17.27
N PHE A 123 -1.42 -2.52 -17.43
CA PHE A 123 -0.29 -3.44 -17.51
C PHE A 123 -0.42 -4.38 -18.71
N PRO A 124 -0.10 -3.92 -19.95
CA PRO A 124 -0.24 -4.75 -21.15
C PRO A 124 0.53 -6.08 -21.08
N VAL A 125 1.64 -6.12 -20.38
CA VAL A 125 2.44 -7.34 -20.17
C VAL A 125 1.65 -8.44 -19.45
N LEU A 126 0.77 -8.09 -18.51
CA LEU A 126 -0.08 -9.07 -17.82
C LEU A 126 -1.08 -9.71 -18.76
N LYS A 127 -1.62 -8.96 -19.72
CA LYS A 127 -2.48 -9.50 -20.78
C LYS A 127 -1.73 -10.51 -21.65
N GLN A 128 -0.51 -10.15 -22.09
CA GLN A 128 0.32 -11.03 -22.91
C GLN A 128 0.71 -12.32 -22.19
N MET A 129 0.83 -12.26 -20.86
CA MET A 129 1.24 -13.39 -20.00
C MET A 129 0.08 -13.98 -19.21
N SER A 130 -1.18 -13.77 -19.62
CA SER A 130 -2.38 -14.15 -18.84
C SER A 130 -2.41 -15.59 -18.39
N GLN A 131 -1.88 -16.52 -19.22
CA GLN A 131 -1.84 -17.96 -18.94
C GLN A 131 -0.53 -18.41 -18.27
N ARG A 132 0.43 -17.50 -18.03
CA ARG A 132 1.69 -17.83 -17.37
C ARG A 132 1.50 -17.86 -15.86
N ARG A 133 2.17 -18.77 -15.15
CA ARG A 133 2.16 -18.82 -13.71
C ARG A 133 2.80 -17.58 -13.09
N GLY A 134 2.26 -17.08 -11.99
CA GLY A 134 2.80 -15.92 -11.30
C GLY A 134 4.26 -16.12 -10.87
N GLY A 135 4.63 -17.34 -10.45
CA GLY A 135 6.00 -17.66 -10.07
C GLY A 135 7.03 -17.57 -11.19
N ASP A 136 6.60 -17.69 -12.46
CA ASP A 136 7.47 -17.63 -13.65
C ASP A 136 7.67 -16.21 -14.18
N LEU A 137 7.06 -15.21 -13.53
CA LEU A 137 7.19 -13.80 -13.89
C LEU A 137 8.47 -13.20 -13.29
N SER A 138 9.05 -12.20 -13.98
CA SER A 138 10.12 -11.39 -13.39
C SER A 138 9.61 -10.61 -12.16
N GLY A 139 10.52 -10.18 -11.27
CA GLY A 139 10.14 -9.42 -10.08
C GLY A 139 9.30 -8.17 -10.38
N GLY A 140 9.61 -7.44 -11.45
CA GLY A 140 8.82 -6.29 -11.89
C GLY A 140 7.41 -6.67 -12.37
N GLN A 141 7.29 -7.77 -13.13
CA GLN A 141 6.00 -8.30 -13.58
C GLN A 141 5.15 -8.82 -12.42
N GLN A 142 5.78 -9.46 -11.43
CA GLN A 142 5.09 -9.88 -10.20
C GLN A 142 4.56 -8.68 -9.41
N GLN A 143 5.31 -7.57 -9.38
CA GLN A 143 4.87 -6.32 -8.75
C GLN A 143 3.67 -5.72 -9.48
N GLN A 144 3.72 -5.68 -10.81
CA GLN A 144 2.60 -5.25 -11.63
C GLN A 144 1.35 -6.12 -11.40
N LEU A 145 1.54 -7.45 -11.29
CA LEU A 145 0.46 -8.39 -10.98
C LEU A 145 -0.13 -8.14 -9.58
N ALA A 146 0.70 -7.93 -8.57
CA ALA A 146 0.24 -7.64 -7.20
C ALA A 146 -0.56 -6.34 -7.13
N ILE A 147 -0.10 -5.27 -7.81
CA ILE A 147 -0.83 -4.01 -7.92
C ILE A 147 -2.12 -4.22 -8.72
N GLY A 148 -2.07 -4.90 -9.86
CA GLY A 148 -3.24 -5.23 -10.68
C GLY A 148 -4.31 -5.97 -9.87
N ARG A 149 -3.92 -6.99 -9.09
CA ARG A 149 -4.83 -7.71 -8.18
C ARG A 149 -5.45 -6.80 -7.13
N ALA A 150 -4.70 -5.88 -6.54
CA ALA A 150 -5.25 -4.92 -5.59
C ALA A 150 -6.24 -3.95 -6.26
N LEU A 151 -5.98 -3.54 -7.52
CA LEU A 151 -6.88 -2.66 -8.27
C LEU A 151 -8.20 -3.33 -8.68
N THR A 152 -8.26 -4.67 -8.80
CA THR A 152 -9.53 -5.37 -9.06
C THR A 152 -10.55 -5.20 -7.93
N LEU A 153 -10.10 -4.76 -6.74
CA LEU A 153 -10.99 -4.41 -5.62
C LEU A 153 -11.62 -3.02 -5.77
N GLU A 154 -11.30 -2.24 -6.81
CA GLU A 154 -11.70 -0.82 -6.98
C GLU A 154 -11.43 -0.03 -5.67
N PRO A 155 -10.18 0.01 -5.20
CA PRO A 155 -9.90 0.58 -3.90
C PRO A 155 -10.10 2.10 -3.89
N LYS A 156 -10.53 2.64 -2.75
CA LYS A 156 -10.49 4.08 -2.42
C LYS A 156 -9.15 4.47 -1.79
N LEU A 157 -8.51 3.49 -1.15
CA LEU A 157 -7.18 3.58 -0.55
C LEU A 157 -6.34 2.41 -1.06
N LEU A 158 -5.21 2.71 -1.69
CA LEU A 158 -4.21 1.73 -2.10
C LEU A 158 -3.00 1.86 -1.18
N ILE A 159 -2.65 0.76 -0.51
CA ILE A 159 -1.49 0.65 0.36
C ILE A 159 -0.41 -0.16 -0.37
N LEU A 160 0.79 0.40 -0.47
CA LEU A 160 1.94 -0.22 -1.12
C LEU A 160 3.11 -0.28 -0.12
N ASP A 161 3.53 -1.48 0.26
CA ASP A 161 4.64 -1.68 1.20
C ASP A 161 5.92 -2.03 0.42
N GLU A 162 6.86 -1.08 0.35
CA GLU A 162 8.15 -1.15 -0.35
C GLU A 162 8.03 -1.65 -1.83
N PRO A 163 7.18 -1.01 -2.64
CA PRO A 163 6.87 -1.49 -3.99
C PRO A 163 8.05 -1.49 -4.96
N CYS A 164 9.15 -0.81 -4.62
CA CYS A 164 10.35 -0.68 -5.45
C CYS A 164 11.45 -1.67 -5.08
N GLU A 165 11.22 -2.56 -4.09
CA GLU A 165 12.25 -3.50 -3.63
C GLU A 165 12.54 -4.58 -4.67
N GLY A 166 13.83 -4.77 -5.02
CA GLY A 166 14.27 -5.81 -5.94
C GLY A 166 13.73 -5.68 -7.37
N ILE A 167 13.42 -4.45 -7.81
CA ILE A 167 12.85 -4.16 -9.12
C ILE A 167 13.79 -3.27 -9.96
N GLN A 168 13.81 -3.50 -11.26
CA GLN A 168 14.60 -2.73 -12.22
C GLN A 168 14.13 -1.26 -12.28
N PRO A 169 15.06 -0.29 -12.50
CA PRO A 169 14.74 1.14 -12.46
C PRO A 169 13.65 1.60 -13.44
N ASN A 170 13.57 1.01 -14.63
CA ASN A 170 12.52 1.30 -15.62
C ASN A 170 11.13 0.92 -15.09
N ILE A 171 10.98 -0.26 -14.49
CA ILE A 171 9.70 -0.68 -13.91
C ILE A 171 9.34 0.16 -12.68
N VAL A 172 10.34 0.57 -11.88
CA VAL A 172 10.12 1.52 -10.77
C VAL A 172 9.55 2.84 -11.29
N ALA A 173 10.09 3.34 -12.41
CA ALA A 173 9.58 4.55 -13.07
C ALA A 173 8.12 4.37 -13.51
N ASP A 174 7.80 3.26 -14.17
CA ASP A 174 6.44 2.94 -14.64
C ASP A 174 5.43 2.85 -13.48
N ILE A 175 5.83 2.23 -12.35
CA ILE A 175 5.00 2.17 -11.13
C ILE A 175 4.75 3.57 -10.58
N GLY A 176 5.77 4.44 -10.58
CA GLY A 176 5.62 5.84 -10.16
C GLY A 176 4.61 6.59 -11.02
N ASP A 177 4.73 6.49 -12.35
CA ASP A 177 3.80 7.13 -13.28
C ASP A 177 2.37 6.58 -13.13
N LEU A 178 2.23 5.29 -12.91
CA LEU A 178 0.94 4.67 -12.63
C LEU A 178 0.29 5.26 -11.37
N ILE A 179 1.04 5.35 -10.27
CA ILE A 179 0.52 5.90 -9.00
C ILE A 179 0.04 7.35 -9.21
N LEU A 180 0.84 8.17 -9.89
CA LEU A 180 0.48 9.55 -10.20
C LEU A 180 -0.79 9.63 -11.05
N ARG A 181 -0.90 8.78 -12.08
CA ARG A 181 -2.06 8.70 -12.96
C ARG A 181 -3.32 8.26 -12.22
N LEU A 182 -3.25 7.17 -11.44
CA LEU A 182 -4.40 6.69 -10.66
C LEU A 182 -4.90 7.72 -9.64
N ASN A 183 -3.97 8.42 -8.99
CA ASN A 183 -4.35 9.49 -8.07
C ASN A 183 -5.01 10.67 -8.80
N LYS A 184 -4.44 11.13 -9.93
CA LYS A 184 -4.96 12.26 -10.72
C LYS A 184 -6.33 11.94 -11.33
N ASP A 185 -6.46 10.78 -11.97
CA ASP A 185 -7.62 10.45 -12.80
C ASP A 185 -8.79 9.89 -11.97
N LEU A 186 -8.51 9.19 -10.88
CA LEU A 186 -9.51 8.52 -10.04
C LEU A 186 -9.66 9.12 -8.64
N GLY A 187 -8.83 10.09 -8.27
CA GLY A 187 -8.78 10.59 -6.89
C GLY A 187 -8.35 9.53 -5.87
N LEU A 188 -7.66 8.47 -6.33
CA LEU A 188 -7.22 7.36 -5.47
C LEU A 188 -6.28 7.87 -4.38
N THR A 189 -6.60 7.57 -3.13
CA THR A 189 -5.68 7.82 -2.01
C THR A 189 -4.61 6.74 -1.99
N VAL A 190 -3.35 7.11 -1.83
CA VAL A 190 -2.23 6.17 -1.76
C VAL A 190 -1.49 6.34 -0.45
N LEU A 191 -1.25 5.23 0.26
CA LEU A 191 -0.33 5.14 1.38
C LEU A 191 0.85 4.28 0.94
N LEU A 192 1.99 4.92 0.77
CA LEU A 192 3.22 4.31 0.30
C LEU A 192 4.20 4.16 1.47
N VAL A 193 4.72 2.96 1.72
CA VAL A 193 5.92 2.76 2.54
C VAL A 193 7.11 2.67 1.60
N GLU A 194 8.08 3.56 1.76
CA GLU A 194 9.25 3.57 0.89
C GLU A 194 10.48 4.16 1.57
N GLN A 195 11.65 3.62 1.25
CA GLN A 195 12.94 4.08 1.76
C GLN A 195 13.77 4.79 0.67
N LYS A 196 13.43 4.58 -0.61
CA LYS A 196 14.12 5.22 -1.74
C LYS A 196 13.65 6.67 -1.88
N LEU A 197 14.41 7.60 -1.31
CA LEU A 197 14.10 9.03 -1.30
C LEU A 197 13.77 9.61 -2.69
N PRO A 198 14.53 9.32 -3.77
CA PRO A 198 14.19 9.86 -5.09
C PRO A 198 12.80 9.45 -5.57
N PHE A 199 12.40 8.19 -5.31
CA PHE A 199 11.07 7.71 -5.67
C PHE A 199 9.99 8.36 -4.79
N ALA A 200 10.20 8.41 -3.48
CA ALA A 200 9.27 9.04 -2.55
C ALA A 200 9.05 10.52 -2.90
N ARG A 201 10.12 11.29 -3.13
CA ARG A 201 10.04 12.70 -3.55
C ARG A 201 9.32 12.91 -4.88
N ARG A 202 9.42 11.94 -5.81
CA ARG A 202 8.72 12.00 -7.10
C ARG A 202 7.23 11.75 -6.97
N VAL A 203 6.83 10.77 -6.13
CA VAL A 203 5.48 10.21 -6.13
C VAL A 203 4.61 10.79 -5.02
N ALA A 204 5.15 11.04 -3.84
CA ALA A 204 4.37 11.47 -2.69
C ALA A 204 3.95 12.95 -2.79
N SER A 205 2.81 13.28 -2.19
CA SER A 205 2.39 14.65 -1.89
C SER A 205 2.76 15.06 -0.46
N ASP A 206 2.73 14.09 0.46
CA ASP A 206 2.94 14.27 1.90
C ASP A 206 3.84 13.15 2.43
N PHE A 207 4.48 13.40 3.57
CA PHE A 207 5.27 12.40 4.26
C PHE A 207 4.97 12.33 5.76
N VAL A 208 5.26 11.17 6.34
CA VAL A 208 5.41 10.98 7.78
C VAL A 208 6.62 10.09 8.03
N ILE A 209 7.45 10.47 9.00
CA ILE A 209 8.64 9.68 9.40
C ILE A 209 8.32 8.98 10.71
N LEU A 210 8.49 7.65 10.72
CA LEU A 210 8.45 6.84 11.93
C LEU A 210 9.86 6.60 12.46
N ASP A 211 10.02 6.81 13.76
CA ASP A 211 11.19 6.41 14.52
C ASP A 211 10.74 5.76 15.84
N LYS A 212 11.25 4.56 16.14
CA LYS A 212 10.93 3.79 17.34
C LYS A 212 9.43 3.72 17.66
N GLY A 213 8.62 3.49 16.61
CA GLY A 213 7.17 3.35 16.73
C GLY A 213 6.38 4.63 16.93
N ARG A 214 7.01 5.81 16.81
CA ARG A 214 6.40 7.14 16.92
C ARG A 214 6.50 7.91 15.62
N ALA A 215 5.54 8.78 15.33
CA ALA A 215 5.67 9.76 14.26
C ALA A 215 6.50 10.95 14.76
N VAL A 216 7.70 11.13 14.19
CA VAL A 216 8.65 12.15 14.64
C VAL A 216 8.68 13.38 13.73
N ALA A 217 8.29 13.24 12.47
CA ALA A 217 8.14 14.35 11.53
C ALA A 217 7.02 14.05 10.52
N LYS A 218 6.34 15.08 10.05
CA LYS A 218 5.31 15.00 9.00
C LYS A 218 5.17 16.35 8.31
N GLY A 219 4.73 16.34 7.07
CA GLY A 219 4.50 17.57 6.28
C GLY A 219 4.25 17.28 4.81
N ALA A 220 4.19 18.32 4.00
CA ALA A 220 4.22 18.21 2.56
C ALA A 220 5.60 17.69 2.10
N ILE A 221 5.64 16.91 1.02
CA ILE A 221 6.90 16.27 0.58
C ILE A 221 8.01 17.28 0.28
N GLY A 222 7.66 18.49 -0.15
CA GLY A 222 8.62 19.58 -0.37
C GLY A 222 9.26 20.14 0.91
N GLU A 223 8.68 19.85 2.08
CA GLU A 223 9.21 20.25 3.39
C GLU A 223 10.18 19.20 3.98
N LEU A 224 10.38 18.07 3.30
CA LEU A 224 11.32 17.03 3.71
C LEU A 224 12.76 17.53 3.48
N THR A 225 13.37 18.06 4.53
CA THR A 225 14.74 18.61 4.47
C THR A 225 15.81 17.50 4.53
N ASP A 226 17.02 17.84 4.06
CA ASP A 226 18.15 16.91 4.13
C ASP A 226 18.61 16.66 5.59
N GLU A 227 18.34 17.61 6.51
CA GLU A 227 18.56 17.44 7.95
C GLU A 227 17.64 16.37 8.52
N MET A 228 16.34 16.39 8.20
CA MET A 228 15.38 15.35 8.61
C MET A 228 15.79 13.99 8.06
N VAL A 229 16.24 13.95 6.80
CA VAL A 229 16.73 12.72 6.16
C VAL A 229 17.95 12.19 6.91
N LYS A 230 18.96 13.01 7.19
CA LYS A 230 20.17 12.62 7.93
C LYS A 230 19.82 12.13 9.35
N GLN A 231 18.93 12.84 10.03
CA GLN A 231 18.57 12.54 11.42
C GLN A 231 17.79 11.23 11.56
N HIS A 232 16.85 10.94 10.65
CA HIS A 232 15.86 9.89 10.84
C HIS A 232 15.92 8.75 9.83
N LEU A 233 16.52 8.94 8.65
CA LEU A 233 16.48 7.98 7.55
C LEU A 233 17.86 7.38 7.19
N THR A 234 18.96 8.07 7.49
CA THR A 234 20.32 7.52 7.29
C THR A 234 20.83 6.80 8.53
N VAL A 235 21.63 5.76 8.31
CA VAL A 235 22.33 5.00 9.38
C VAL A 235 23.64 5.70 9.73
#